data_544feaed2f49006762be4f1830f77421
#
_entry.id   544feaed2f49006762be4f1830f77421
#
_cell.length_a   1.000
_cell.length_b   1.000
_cell.length_c   1.000
_cell.angle_alpha   90.00
_cell.angle_beta   90.00
_cell.angle_gamma   90.00
#
_symmetry.space_group_name_H-M   'P 1'
#
loop_
_entity.id
_entity.type
_entity.pdbx_description
1 polymer ?
#
loop_
_entity_poly.entity_id
_entity_poly.type
_entity_poly.pdbx_seq_one_letter_code
_entity_poly.pdbx_strand_id
1 'polypeptide(L)'
;GKQAPAEKTHPSIKGVKDAQSSGAALVSFNAPAFCSYGHEQGENAPVSEYAAFAYTTALNLLIADRNHCKRVGDTTIVCWAESAEPAYQDAFSLFLFGAEEASGIEEADVQAALKRLAAGQTVPFLEKELAPDQHFYVLGLAPNAARLSVRFFLRDTFGTFARNLQKHADALEITRPAYDNRKTLSVWALAMETVNRKERSPSP
;
A
#
# COMPACT_ATOMS: atom_id res chain seq x y z
N GLY A 1 -15.23 -17.92 -20.69
CA GLY A 1 -15.37 -18.01 -19.26
C GLY A 1 -16.31 -19.13 -18.86
N LYS A 2 -15.98 -19.81 -17.77
CA LYS A 2 -16.90 -20.81 -17.18
C LYS A 2 -17.89 -20.06 -16.30
N GLN A 3 -19.18 -20.40 -16.39
CA GLN A 3 -20.18 -19.96 -15.41
C GLN A 3 -19.86 -20.63 -14.07
N ALA A 4 -19.86 -19.85 -13.00
CA ALA A 4 -19.67 -20.32 -11.64
C ALA A 4 -20.67 -19.60 -10.72
N PRO A 5 -21.10 -20.23 -9.61
CA PRO A 5 -22.01 -19.58 -8.67
C PRO A 5 -21.37 -18.30 -8.11
N ALA A 6 -22.17 -17.26 -7.95
CA ALA A 6 -21.76 -16.03 -7.31
C ALA A 6 -21.71 -16.20 -5.78
N GLU A 7 -20.67 -15.65 -5.16
CA GLU A 7 -20.58 -15.63 -3.70
C GLU A 7 -21.65 -14.69 -3.12
N LYS A 8 -22.47 -15.20 -2.23
CA LYS A 8 -23.55 -14.42 -1.60
C LYS A 8 -23.01 -13.38 -0.62
N THR A 9 -22.01 -13.77 0.17
CA THR A 9 -21.43 -12.89 1.19
C THR A 9 -19.92 -13.05 1.15
N HIS A 10 -19.21 -12.01 0.71
CA HIS A 10 -17.76 -12.04 0.62
C HIS A 10 -17.12 -12.18 2.01
N PRO A 11 -16.05 -12.99 2.15
CA PRO A 11 -15.33 -13.12 3.42
C PRO A 11 -14.74 -11.78 3.88
N SER A 12 -14.58 -11.62 5.20
CA SER A 12 -14.08 -10.38 5.79
C SER A 12 -12.57 -10.21 5.58
N ILE A 13 -12.15 -8.97 5.46
CA ILE A 13 -10.75 -8.56 5.49
C ILE A 13 -10.39 -8.17 6.92
N LYS A 14 -9.29 -8.72 7.45
CA LYS A 14 -8.80 -8.50 8.80
C LYS A 14 -7.54 -7.64 8.82
N GLY A 15 -7.24 -7.04 9.97
CA GLY A 15 -5.96 -6.34 10.18
C GLY A 15 -5.87 -4.93 9.60
N VAL A 16 -6.93 -4.41 8.99
CA VAL A 16 -6.99 -2.99 8.61
C VAL A 16 -7.08 -2.15 9.88
N LYS A 17 -6.25 -1.10 9.96
CA LYS A 17 -6.18 -0.22 11.12
C LYS A 17 -7.54 0.40 11.43
N ASP A 18 -7.91 0.43 12.69
CA ASP A 18 -9.15 1.01 13.23
C ASP A 18 -10.45 0.38 12.67
N ALA A 19 -10.35 -0.71 11.89
CA ALA A 19 -11.50 -1.52 11.51
C ALA A 19 -11.88 -2.53 12.61
N GLN A 20 -13.01 -3.20 12.46
CA GLN A 20 -13.44 -4.22 13.41
C GLN A 20 -12.41 -5.36 13.49
N SER A 21 -12.07 -5.80 14.71
CA SER A 21 -11.10 -6.87 14.96
C SER A 21 -11.51 -8.22 14.35
N SER A 22 -12.83 -8.49 14.26
CA SER A 22 -13.38 -9.66 13.57
C SER A 22 -13.22 -9.61 12.05
N GLY A 23 -12.86 -8.46 11.51
CA GLY A 23 -12.78 -8.16 10.09
C GLY A 23 -13.92 -7.30 9.59
N ALA A 24 -13.70 -6.60 8.49
CA ALA A 24 -14.67 -5.74 7.83
C ALA A 24 -14.86 -6.15 6.37
N ALA A 25 -16.05 -5.94 5.83
CA ALA A 25 -16.38 -6.33 4.46
C ALA A 25 -15.83 -5.32 3.45
N LEU A 26 -15.14 -5.80 2.42
CA LEU A 26 -14.76 -4.98 1.27
C LEU A 26 -15.93 -4.83 0.29
N VAL A 27 -16.68 -5.91 0.07
CA VAL A 27 -17.89 -5.95 -0.76
C VAL A 27 -19.05 -6.42 0.11
N SER A 28 -20.12 -5.61 0.22
CA SER A 28 -21.25 -5.91 1.09
C SER A 28 -22.48 -5.10 0.69
N PHE A 29 -23.64 -5.76 0.66
CA PHE A 29 -24.95 -5.22 0.28
C PHE A 29 -25.97 -5.46 1.40
N ASN A 30 -25.73 -4.89 2.57
CA ASN A 30 -26.51 -5.11 3.79
C ASN A 30 -27.67 -4.13 3.99
N ALA A 31 -27.99 -3.31 3.00
CA ALA A 31 -29.14 -2.41 3.04
C ALA A 31 -29.85 -2.37 1.68
N PRO A 32 -31.17 -2.20 1.63
CA PRO A 32 -31.93 -2.14 0.37
C PRO A 32 -31.43 -1.08 -0.60
N ALA A 33 -30.92 0.04 -0.09
CA ALA A 33 -30.34 1.12 -0.92
C ALA A 33 -29.11 0.70 -1.73
N PHE A 34 -28.47 -0.43 -1.42
CA PHE A 34 -27.33 -0.97 -2.15
C PHE A 34 -27.71 -2.04 -3.17
N CYS A 35 -28.99 -2.43 -3.21
CA CYS A 35 -29.50 -3.45 -4.09
C CYS A 35 -30.15 -2.80 -5.32
N SER A 36 -29.99 -3.41 -6.49
CA SER A 36 -30.55 -2.93 -7.75
C SER A 36 -31.21 -4.08 -8.52
N TYR A 37 -32.20 -3.77 -9.32
CA TYR A 37 -32.86 -4.72 -10.24
C TYR A 37 -33.43 -6.00 -9.58
N GLY A 38 -33.75 -5.94 -8.27
CA GLY A 38 -34.24 -7.09 -7.53
C GLY A 38 -33.17 -8.09 -7.11
N HIS A 39 -31.89 -7.77 -7.32
CA HIS A 39 -30.79 -8.60 -6.85
C HIS A 39 -30.60 -8.48 -5.33
N GLU A 40 -30.20 -9.58 -4.72
CA GLU A 40 -29.90 -9.64 -3.29
C GLU A 40 -28.41 -9.92 -3.05
N GLN A 41 -27.86 -9.36 -1.97
CA GLN A 41 -26.52 -9.63 -1.50
C GLN A 41 -25.46 -9.59 -2.66
N GLY A 42 -24.61 -10.61 -2.77
CA GLY A 42 -23.55 -10.71 -3.75
C GLY A 42 -23.97 -10.76 -5.22
N GLU A 43 -25.26 -10.95 -5.52
CA GLU A 43 -25.79 -10.85 -6.89
C GLU A 43 -25.63 -9.43 -7.47
N ASN A 44 -25.56 -8.41 -6.61
CA ASN A 44 -25.30 -7.02 -7.01
C ASN A 44 -23.84 -6.78 -7.46
N ALA A 45 -22.92 -7.69 -7.12
CA ALA A 45 -21.54 -7.71 -7.60
C ALA A 45 -21.13 -9.16 -7.86
N PRO A 46 -21.52 -9.74 -9.00
CA PRO A 46 -21.40 -11.16 -9.25
C PRO A 46 -19.94 -11.59 -9.41
N VAL A 47 -19.33 -11.91 -8.28
CA VAL A 47 -17.99 -12.49 -8.17
C VAL A 47 -18.15 -13.95 -7.76
N SER A 48 -17.46 -14.87 -8.47
CA SER A 48 -17.55 -16.30 -8.11
C SER A 48 -17.03 -16.59 -6.71
N GLU A 49 -17.56 -17.64 -6.08
CA GLU A 49 -17.10 -18.13 -4.76
C GLU A 49 -15.57 -18.28 -4.71
N TYR A 50 -14.98 -18.87 -5.76
CA TYR A 50 -13.53 -19.03 -5.85
C TYR A 50 -12.80 -17.68 -5.89
N ALA A 51 -13.27 -16.73 -6.70
CA ALA A 51 -12.62 -15.42 -6.80
C ALA A 51 -12.77 -14.61 -5.52
N ALA A 52 -13.95 -14.68 -4.86
CA ALA A 52 -14.17 -14.05 -3.56
C ALA A 52 -13.23 -14.62 -2.48
N PHE A 53 -13.12 -15.94 -2.41
CA PHE A 53 -12.17 -16.62 -1.54
C PHE A 53 -10.72 -16.24 -1.86
N ALA A 54 -10.33 -16.26 -3.14
CA ALA A 54 -8.95 -16.02 -3.54
C ALA A 54 -8.49 -14.59 -3.18
N TYR A 55 -9.25 -13.55 -3.54
CA TYR A 55 -8.82 -12.18 -3.26
C TYR A 55 -8.84 -11.86 -1.76
N THR A 56 -9.84 -12.37 -1.01
CA THR A 56 -9.90 -12.11 0.44
C THR A 56 -8.80 -12.82 1.20
N THR A 57 -8.46 -14.04 0.79
CA THR A 57 -7.33 -14.79 1.37
C THR A 57 -6.01 -14.11 1.07
N ALA A 58 -5.76 -13.74 -0.20
CA ALA A 58 -4.54 -13.05 -0.60
C ALA A 58 -4.39 -11.72 0.15
N LEU A 59 -5.45 -10.92 0.23
CA LEU A 59 -5.42 -9.63 0.91
C LEU A 59 -5.18 -9.79 2.43
N ASN A 60 -5.79 -10.78 3.07
CA ASN A 60 -5.54 -11.08 4.47
C ASN A 60 -4.09 -11.49 4.74
N LEU A 61 -3.47 -12.27 3.84
CA LEU A 61 -2.06 -12.65 3.93
C LEU A 61 -1.14 -11.44 3.77
N LEU A 62 -1.40 -10.60 2.75
CA LEU A 62 -0.61 -9.40 2.50
C LEU A 62 -0.71 -8.39 3.67
N ILE A 63 -1.89 -8.21 4.27
CA ILE A 63 -2.06 -7.32 5.43
C ILE A 63 -1.35 -7.85 6.67
N ALA A 64 -1.27 -9.16 6.83
CA ALA A 64 -0.57 -9.81 7.94
C ALA A 64 0.97 -9.69 7.83
N ASP A 65 1.49 -9.50 6.63
CA ASP A 65 2.92 -9.38 6.36
C ASP A 65 3.36 -7.91 6.43
N ARG A 66 4.31 -7.62 7.33
CA ARG A 66 4.85 -6.26 7.53
C ARG A 66 5.60 -5.71 6.31
N ASN A 67 6.14 -6.56 5.46
CA ASN A 67 6.84 -6.14 4.25
C ASN A 67 5.83 -5.64 3.20
N HIS A 68 4.66 -6.25 3.15
CA HIS A 68 3.58 -5.90 2.22
C HIS A 68 2.64 -4.82 2.76
N CYS A 69 2.62 -4.57 4.08
CA CYS A 69 1.63 -3.72 4.73
C CYS A 69 2.27 -2.60 5.54
N LYS A 70 1.88 -1.37 5.26
CA LYS A 70 2.26 -0.17 6.02
C LYS A 70 1.02 0.61 6.42
N ARG A 71 1.14 1.41 7.50
CA ARG A 71 0.02 2.19 8.04
C ARG A 71 0.40 3.67 8.09
N VAL A 72 -0.43 4.51 7.47
CA VAL A 72 -0.24 5.96 7.46
C VAL A 72 -1.57 6.61 7.84
N GLY A 73 -1.62 7.25 9.00
CA GLY A 73 -2.86 7.78 9.54
C GLY A 73 -3.91 6.68 9.75
N ASP A 74 -5.09 6.84 9.16
CA ASP A 74 -6.18 5.86 9.14
C ASP A 74 -6.11 4.88 7.96
N THR A 75 -5.11 5.04 7.10
CA THR A 75 -4.98 4.25 5.88
C THR A 75 -4.00 3.10 6.05
N THR A 76 -4.46 1.91 5.75
CA THR A 76 -3.64 0.70 5.61
C THR A 76 -3.23 0.56 4.14
N ILE A 77 -1.94 0.69 3.86
CA ILE A 77 -1.37 0.59 2.52
C ILE A 77 -0.84 -0.83 2.34
N VAL A 78 -1.33 -1.51 1.31
CA VAL A 78 -0.89 -2.85 0.94
C VAL A 78 -0.22 -2.78 -0.42
N CYS A 79 0.97 -3.34 -0.56
CA CYS A 79 1.71 -3.33 -1.81
C CYS A 79 2.26 -4.71 -2.17
N TRP A 80 2.33 -4.98 -3.47
CA TRP A 80 2.90 -6.23 -3.98
C TRP A 80 3.41 -6.08 -5.42
N ALA A 81 4.42 -6.86 -5.77
CA ALA A 81 4.85 -7.06 -7.14
C ALA A 81 4.09 -8.23 -7.77
N GLU A 82 3.98 -8.27 -9.09
CA GLU A 82 3.46 -9.43 -9.81
C GLU A 82 4.41 -10.64 -9.71
N SER A 83 5.71 -10.37 -9.57
CA SER A 83 6.69 -11.40 -9.22
C SER A 83 6.63 -11.76 -7.73
N ALA A 84 7.02 -12.98 -7.39
CA ALA A 84 7.14 -13.43 -6.00
C ALA A 84 8.39 -12.87 -5.28
N GLU A 85 9.13 -11.93 -5.88
CA GLU A 85 10.38 -11.39 -5.33
C GLU A 85 10.10 -10.31 -4.28
N PRO A 86 10.43 -10.51 -3.00
CA PRO A 86 10.14 -9.57 -1.91
C PRO A 86 10.95 -8.27 -1.99
N ALA A 87 12.04 -8.23 -2.74
CA ALA A 87 12.90 -7.05 -2.85
C ALA A 87 12.18 -5.80 -3.37
N TYR A 88 11.10 -5.97 -4.16
CA TYR A 88 10.29 -4.84 -4.62
C TYR A 88 9.52 -4.15 -3.51
N GLN A 89 8.94 -4.91 -2.58
CA GLN A 89 8.21 -4.38 -1.43
C GLN A 89 9.16 -3.68 -0.46
N ASP A 90 10.33 -4.28 -0.23
CA ASP A 90 11.36 -3.72 0.63
C ASP A 90 11.88 -2.40 0.06
N ALA A 91 12.22 -2.37 -1.24
CA ALA A 91 12.64 -1.16 -1.93
C ALA A 91 11.55 -0.07 -1.91
N PHE A 92 10.30 -0.41 -2.20
CA PHE A 92 9.18 0.54 -2.17
C PHE A 92 8.99 1.13 -0.77
N SER A 93 9.09 0.30 0.26
CA SER A 93 9.02 0.74 1.65
C SER A 93 10.13 1.74 1.98
N LEU A 94 11.38 1.43 1.59
CA LEU A 94 12.52 2.33 1.80
C LEU A 94 12.39 3.65 1.03
N PHE A 95 11.90 3.60 -0.21
CA PHE A 95 11.70 4.80 -1.03
C PHE A 95 10.62 5.73 -0.46
N LEU A 96 9.57 5.17 0.15
CA LEU A 96 8.43 5.93 0.65
C LEU A 96 8.64 6.42 2.09
N PHE A 97 9.20 5.59 2.95
CA PHE A 97 9.32 5.86 4.39
C PHE A 97 10.74 6.22 4.84
N GLY A 98 11.73 6.04 3.98
CA GLY A 98 13.14 6.20 4.30
C GLY A 98 13.75 4.94 4.92
N ALA A 99 15.07 4.90 5.01
CA ALA A 99 15.80 3.84 5.68
C ALA A 99 15.62 4.00 7.21
N GLU A 100 15.25 2.91 7.88
CA GLU A 100 15.33 2.85 9.33
C GLU A 100 16.82 2.69 9.73
N GLU A 101 17.24 3.31 10.83
CA GLU A 101 18.63 3.23 11.32
C GLU A 101 19.13 1.78 11.50
N ALA A 102 18.21 0.83 11.71
CA ALA A 102 18.52 -0.59 11.88
C ALA A 102 18.75 -1.37 10.57
N SER A 103 18.48 -0.78 9.40
CA SER A 103 18.53 -1.51 8.13
C SER A 103 19.94 -1.72 7.56
N GLY A 104 20.93 -0.96 8.05
CA GLY A 104 22.30 -0.98 7.53
C GLY A 104 22.46 -0.49 6.08
N ILE A 105 21.38 0.06 5.49
CA ILE A 105 21.36 0.61 4.13
C ILE A 105 21.53 2.13 4.25
N GLU A 106 22.50 2.68 3.57
CA GLU A 106 22.70 4.12 3.56
C GLU A 106 21.64 4.83 2.70
N GLU A 107 21.14 5.96 3.16
CA GLU A 107 20.14 6.74 2.44
C GLU A 107 20.64 7.17 1.04
N ALA A 108 21.95 7.39 0.89
CA ALA A 108 22.55 7.71 -0.40
C ALA A 108 22.36 6.58 -1.42
N ASP A 109 22.47 5.31 -1.00
CA ASP A 109 22.26 4.15 -1.86
C ASP A 109 20.79 3.99 -2.24
N VAL A 110 19.88 4.23 -1.31
CA VAL A 110 18.42 4.25 -1.56
C VAL A 110 18.07 5.29 -2.62
N GLN A 111 18.61 6.51 -2.50
CA GLN A 111 18.37 7.59 -3.46
C GLN A 111 19.00 7.30 -4.82
N ALA A 112 20.20 6.71 -4.86
CA ALA A 112 20.85 6.31 -6.10
C ALA A 112 20.05 5.22 -6.82
N ALA A 113 19.54 4.23 -6.09
CA ALA A 113 18.68 3.18 -6.62
C ALA A 113 17.37 3.75 -7.19
N LEU A 114 16.72 4.65 -6.44
CA LEU A 114 15.50 5.33 -6.88
C LEU A 114 15.70 6.10 -8.20
N LYS A 115 16.76 6.89 -8.29
CA LYS A 115 17.08 7.66 -9.50
C LYS A 115 17.33 6.78 -10.73
N ARG A 116 18.06 5.67 -10.55
CA ARG A 116 18.33 4.73 -11.64
C ARG A 116 17.06 4.01 -12.11
N LEU A 117 16.22 3.54 -11.18
CA LEU A 117 14.91 2.95 -11.51
C LEU A 117 14.00 3.96 -12.22
N ALA A 118 13.96 5.21 -11.75
CA ALA A 118 13.21 6.29 -12.38
C ALA A 118 13.69 6.58 -13.81
N ALA A 119 14.98 6.38 -14.09
CA ALA A 119 15.56 6.46 -15.43
C ALA A 119 15.34 5.19 -16.29
N GLY A 120 14.62 4.19 -15.79
CA GLY A 120 14.33 2.96 -16.52
C GLY A 120 15.46 1.93 -16.51
N GLN A 121 16.39 2.02 -15.56
CA GLN A 121 17.50 1.10 -15.43
C GLN A 121 17.21 0.02 -14.40
N THR A 122 17.65 -1.21 -14.68
CA THR A 122 17.71 -2.29 -13.69
C THR A 122 18.75 -1.95 -12.62
N VAL A 123 18.43 -2.20 -11.37
CA VAL A 123 19.24 -1.82 -10.21
C VAL A 123 19.47 -3.01 -9.31
N PRO A 124 20.75 -3.30 -8.93
CA PRO A 124 21.01 -4.22 -7.84
C PRO A 124 20.48 -3.61 -6.54
N PHE A 125 19.72 -4.41 -5.80
CA PHE A 125 19.15 -4.03 -4.51
C PHE A 125 19.20 -5.24 -3.56
N LEU A 126 19.97 -5.09 -2.47
CA LEU A 126 20.35 -6.23 -1.64
C LEU A 126 21.02 -7.32 -2.51
N GLU A 127 20.55 -8.57 -2.41
CA GLU A 127 21.08 -9.70 -3.20
C GLU A 127 20.33 -9.93 -4.53
N LYS A 128 19.45 -9.01 -4.93
CA LYS A 128 18.52 -9.16 -6.05
C LYS A 128 18.61 -7.99 -7.03
N GLU A 129 18.02 -8.16 -8.19
CA GLU A 129 17.89 -7.11 -9.20
C GLU A 129 16.44 -6.64 -9.29
N LEU A 130 16.25 -5.33 -9.28
CA LEU A 130 14.97 -4.68 -9.50
C LEU A 130 14.85 -4.22 -10.93
N ALA A 131 13.96 -4.82 -11.70
CA ALA A 131 13.64 -4.43 -13.05
C ALA A 131 12.57 -3.33 -13.07
N PRO A 132 12.76 -2.24 -13.83
CA PRO A 132 11.81 -1.11 -13.85
C PRO A 132 10.47 -1.45 -14.51
N ASP A 133 10.40 -2.45 -15.37
CA ASP A 133 9.21 -2.89 -16.09
C ASP A 133 8.32 -3.87 -15.30
N GLN A 134 8.78 -4.31 -14.12
CA GLN A 134 7.98 -5.18 -13.24
C GLN A 134 6.68 -4.50 -12.81
N HIS A 135 5.55 -5.14 -13.02
CA HIS A 135 4.27 -4.63 -12.53
C HIS A 135 4.21 -4.66 -11.02
N PHE A 136 3.76 -3.54 -10.48
CA PHE A 136 3.63 -3.29 -9.05
C PHE A 136 2.28 -2.70 -8.71
N TYR A 137 1.75 -3.04 -7.55
CA TYR A 137 0.40 -2.66 -7.12
C TYR A 137 0.45 -2.04 -5.74
N VAL A 138 -0.33 -1.00 -5.54
CA VAL A 138 -0.49 -0.33 -4.24
C VAL A 138 -1.97 -0.10 -3.97
N LEU A 139 -2.48 -0.63 -2.87
CA LEU A 139 -3.87 -0.53 -2.44
C LEU A 139 -3.95 0.19 -1.11
N GLY A 140 -4.70 1.27 -1.03
CA GLY A 140 -5.01 1.97 0.21
C GLY A 140 -6.40 1.61 0.71
N LEU A 141 -6.49 1.07 1.93
CA LEU A 141 -7.72 0.72 2.63
C LEU A 141 -7.91 1.57 3.88
N ALA A 142 -9.13 1.98 4.15
CA ALA A 142 -9.49 2.67 5.38
C ALA A 142 -10.78 2.09 5.97
N PRO A 143 -10.97 2.18 7.30
CA PRO A 143 -12.20 1.74 7.94
C PRO A 143 -13.38 2.63 7.52
N ASN A 144 -14.55 2.01 7.37
CA ASN A 144 -15.81 2.68 7.13
C ASN A 144 -16.93 1.92 7.87
N ALA A 145 -17.05 2.16 9.17
CA ALA A 145 -17.91 1.41 10.07
C ALA A 145 -17.64 -0.12 9.97
N ALA A 146 -18.64 -0.92 9.60
CA ALA A 146 -18.50 -2.36 9.44
C ALA A 146 -17.88 -2.78 8.08
N ARG A 147 -17.48 -1.82 7.27
CA ARG A 147 -16.93 -2.03 5.91
C ARG A 147 -15.55 -1.42 5.76
N LEU A 148 -14.95 -1.65 4.60
CA LEU A 148 -13.73 -0.98 4.17
C LEU A 148 -14.02 -0.07 2.98
N SER A 149 -13.34 1.07 2.96
CA SER A 149 -13.26 1.94 1.80
C SER A 149 -11.94 1.73 1.09
N VAL A 150 -11.97 1.61 -0.23
CA VAL A 150 -10.78 1.71 -1.07
C VAL A 150 -10.49 3.20 -1.25
N ARG A 151 -9.40 3.68 -0.68
CA ARG A 151 -8.93 5.07 -0.81
C ARG A 151 -8.31 5.29 -2.18
N PHE A 152 -7.47 4.35 -2.59
CA PHE A 152 -6.85 4.32 -3.91
C PHE A 152 -6.42 2.91 -4.28
N PHE A 153 -6.32 2.67 -5.57
CA PHE A 153 -5.72 1.47 -6.14
C PHE A 153 -4.85 1.89 -7.33
N LEU A 154 -3.55 1.69 -7.19
CA LEU A 154 -2.57 2.05 -8.20
C LEU A 154 -1.97 0.78 -8.79
N ARG A 155 -1.88 0.74 -10.11
CA ARG A 155 -1.24 -0.34 -10.87
C ARG A 155 -0.37 0.30 -11.94
N ASP A 156 0.92 0.05 -11.89
CA ASP A 156 1.86 0.54 -12.90
C ASP A 156 3.14 -0.31 -12.86
N THR A 157 4.13 0.05 -13.66
CA THR A 157 5.48 -0.51 -13.56
C THR A 157 6.23 0.07 -12.36
N PHE A 158 7.15 -0.70 -11.80
CA PHE A 158 7.94 -0.26 -10.64
C PHE A 158 8.77 0.99 -10.96
N GLY A 159 9.30 1.09 -12.19
CA GLY A 159 9.99 2.29 -12.68
C GLY A 159 9.09 3.54 -12.75
N THR A 160 7.80 3.38 -13.06
CA THR A 160 6.85 4.51 -13.00
C THR A 160 6.61 4.97 -11.57
N PHE A 161 6.46 4.04 -10.61
CA PHE A 161 6.39 4.39 -9.19
C PHE A 161 7.66 5.11 -8.74
N ALA A 162 8.84 4.59 -9.07
CA ALA A 162 10.11 5.23 -8.75
C ALA A 162 10.21 6.66 -9.32
N ARG A 163 9.80 6.87 -10.57
CA ARG A 163 9.77 8.18 -11.20
C ARG A 163 8.83 9.16 -10.49
N ASN A 164 7.66 8.70 -10.08
CA ASN A 164 6.70 9.54 -9.36
C ASN A 164 7.21 9.90 -7.95
N LEU A 165 7.84 8.97 -7.25
CA LEU A 165 8.49 9.22 -5.95
C LEU A 165 9.66 10.20 -6.11
N GLN A 166 10.50 10.04 -7.15
CA GLN A 166 11.59 10.97 -7.41
C GLN A 166 11.07 12.39 -7.70
N LYS A 167 10.04 12.54 -8.53
CA LYS A 167 9.40 13.84 -8.79
C LYS A 167 8.85 14.47 -7.52
N HIS A 168 8.27 13.66 -6.64
CA HIS A 168 7.78 14.14 -5.36
C HIS A 168 8.92 14.60 -4.45
N ALA A 169 10.00 13.84 -4.37
CA ALA A 169 11.19 14.21 -3.60
C ALA A 169 11.82 15.53 -4.13
N ASP A 170 11.96 15.65 -5.46
CA ASP A 170 12.47 16.88 -6.10
C ASP A 170 11.57 18.08 -5.82
N ALA A 171 10.25 17.91 -5.83
CA ALA A 171 9.29 18.98 -5.52
C ALA A 171 9.30 19.42 -4.06
N LEU A 172 9.77 18.55 -3.16
CA LEU A 172 9.93 18.83 -1.72
C LEU A 172 11.32 19.31 -1.37
N GLU A 173 12.22 19.45 -2.34
CA GLU A 173 13.54 19.98 -2.10
C GLU A 173 13.46 21.45 -1.68
N ILE A 174 13.85 21.73 -0.46
CA ILE A 174 13.86 23.09 0.13
C ILE A 174 15.26 23.42 0.64
N THR A 175 15.63 24.69 0.57
CA THR A 175 16.86 25.18 1.21
C THR A 175 16.71 25.03 2.73
N ARG A 176 17.60 24.26 3.35
CA ARG A 176 17.57 23.96 4.78
C ARG A 176 18.66 24.70 5.53
N PRO A 177 18.45 24.97 6.83
CA PRO A 177 19.50 25.49 7.70
C PRO A 177 20.68 24.52 7.77
N ALA A 178 21.89 25.03 7.98
CA ALA A 178 23.11 24.24 8.02
C ALA A 178 23.15 23.15 9.12
N TYR A 179 22.28 23.26 10.12
CA TYR A 179 22.16 22.27 11.22
C TYR A 179 21.20 21.12 10.88
N ASP A 180 20.42 21.22 9.79
CA ASP A 180 19.50 20.14 9.34
C ASP A 180 20.22 19.26 8.33
N ASN A 181 20.72 18.12 8.78
CA ASN A 181 21.47 17.18 7.97
C ASN A 181 20.55 16.18 7.19
N ARG A 182 19.22 16.26 7.34
CA ARG A 182 18.30 15.40 6.62
C ARG A 182 18.35 15.73 5.13
N LYS A 183 18.59 14.74 4.29
CA LYS A 183 18.63 14.92 2.82
C LYS A 183 17.24 14.91 2.20
N THR A 184 16.32 14.13 2.77
CA THR A 184 14.95 13.96 2.26
C THR A 184 13.92 14.11 3.38
N LEU A 185 12.67 14.41 3.00
CA LEU A 185 11.52 14.38 3.90
C LEU A 185 10.72 13.12 3.62
N SER A 186 10.70 12.20 4.56
CA SER A 186 9.87 11.01 4.46
C SER A 186 8.38 11.36 4.58
N VAL A 187 7.51 10.53 4.00
CA VAL A 187 6.04 10.67 4.13
C VAL A 187 5.63 10.72 5.60
N TRP A 188 6.31 9.95 6.45
CA TRP A 188 6.05 9.94 7.88
C TRP A 188 6.39 11.30 8.54
N ALA A 189 7.53 11.88 8.20
CA ALA A 189 7.94 13.20 8.72
C ALA A 189 6.91 14.29 8.33
N LEU A 190 6.42 14.26 7.09
CA LEU A 190 5.37 15.17 6.63
C LEU A 190 4.05 14.93 7.38
N ALA A 191 3.63 13.69 7.55
CA ALA A 191 2.43 13.33 8.28
C ALA A 191 2.50 13.81 9.74
N MET A 192 3.66 13.68 10.40
CA MET A 192 3.87 14.15 11.77
C MET A 192 3.77 15.68 11.92
N GLU A 193 4.06 16.45 10.88
CA GLU A 193 3.87 17.90 10.91
C GLU A 193 2.39 18.33 10.84
N THR A 194 1.51 17.45 10.35
CA THR A 194 0.06 17.70 10.32
C THR A 194 -0.65 17.32 11.62
N VAL A 195 0.02 16.59 12.52
CA VAL A 195 -0.56 16.19 13.81
C VAL A 195 -0.50 17.34 14.80
N ASN A 196 -1.55 17.50 15.59
CA ASN A 196 -1.59 18.51 16.65
C ASN A 196 -0.44 18.27 17.63
N ARG A 197 0.36 19.29 17.90
CA ARG A 197 1.53 19.21 18.81
C ARG A 197 1.21 18.70 20.20
N LYS A 198 -0.03 18.90 20.69
CA LYS A 198 -0.48 18.39 22.00
C LYS A 198 -0.76 16.88 22.00
N GLU A 199 -0.94 16.28 20.83
CA GLU A 199 -1.23 14.85 20.62
C GLU A 199 -0.01 14.08 20.11
N ARG A 200 1.14 14.73 20.00
CA ARG A 200 2.42 14.10 19.65
C ARG A 200 2.91 13.21 20.80
N SER A 201 2.16 12.16 21.12
CA SER A 201 2.73 11.03 21.83
C SER A 201 3.41 10.14 20.80
N PRO A 202 4.66 9.73 21.03
CA PRO A 202 5.25 8.65 20.27
C PRO A 202 4.50 7.38 20.67
N SER A 203 3.52 6.98 19.88
CA SER A 203 2.99 5.62 19.97
C SER A 203 3.93 4.71 19.19
N PRO A 204 4.35 3.61 19.80
CA PRO A 204 5.25 2.65 19.21
C PRO A 204 4.63 1.95 17.99
#